data_40f688d39e55e6f98afe610ced557a57
#
_entry.id   40f688d39e55e6f98afe610ced557a57
#
_cell.length_a   1.000
_cell.length_b   1.000
_cell.length_c   1.000
_cell.angle_alpha   90.00
_cell.angle_beta   90.00
_cell.angle_gamma   90.00
#
_symmetry.space_group_name_H-M   'P 1'
#
loop_
_entity.id
_entity.type
_entity.pdbx_description
1 polymer ?
#
loop_
_entity_poly.entity_id
_entity_poly.type
_entity_poly.pdbx_seq_one_letter_code
_entity_poly.pdbx_strand_id
1 'polypeptide(L)'
;MRQKPGLVFLSNEYIEDLLESHHTNLADLRIQKENAMFRIKESPSLICERYGLQATEDAGEILQAILSNDPLYQRQKTRTEIVEAFLDALTTEEAKLVKMRYFMRRQWSEVAKEFNLSVSAIKKRRREALLDKARRFLLTGKESS
;
A
#
# COMPACT_ATOMS: atom_id res chain seq x y z
N MET A 1 -8.33 30.09 1.88
CA MET A 1 -9.34 29.54 0.98
C MET A 1 -10.06 28.38 1.65
N ARG A 2 -11.35 28.38 1.57
CA ARG A 2 -12.16 27.41 2.27
C ARG A 2 -12.27 26.13 1.45
N GLN A 3 -11.92 24.99 2.03
CA GLN A 3 -12.07 23.71 1.36
C GLN A 3 -13.53 23.27 1.38
N LYS A 4 -13.97 22.63 0.31
CA LYS A 4 -15.29 22.03 0.25
C LYS A 4 -15.36 20.84 1.20
N PRO A 5 -16.52 20.58 1.83
CA PRO A 5 -16.70 19.38 2.65
C PRO A 5 -16.36 18.12 1.84
N GLY A 6 -15.63 17.21 2.44
CA GLY A 6 -15.23 15.95 1.81
C GLY A 6 -14.03 16.02 0.89
N LEU A 7 -13.47 17.22 0.66
CA LEU A 7 -12.27 17.37 -0.15
C LEU A 7 -11.04 17.02 0.70
N VAL A 8 -10.23 16.08 0.22
CA VAL A 8 -9.01 15.65 0.91
C VAL A 8 -7.80 16.06 0.10
N PHE A 9 -6.85 16.70 0.75
CA PHE A 9 -5.56 17.01 0.15
C PHE A 9 -4.51 16.04 0.70
N LEU A 10 -3.83 15.35 -0.22
CA LEU A 10 -2.76 14.43 0.13
C LEU A 10 -1.42 15.13 -0.10
N SER A 11 -0.64 15.28 0.96
CA SER A 11 0.67 15.91 0.87
C SER A 11 1.66 15.01 0.15
N ASN A 12 2.71 15.60 -0.39
CA ASN A 12 3.80 14.85 -1.01
C ASN A 12 4.43 13.89 0.01
N GLU A 13 4.61 14.36 1.24
CA GLU A 13 5.18 13.54 2.32
C GLU A 13 4.35 12.30 2.59
N TYR A 14 3.02 12.44 2.63
CA TYR A 14 2.12 11.30 2.84
C TYR A 14 2.25 10.28 1.71
N ILE A 15 2.26 10.76 0.46
CA ILE A 15 2.36 9.88 -0.71
C ILE A 15 3.71 9.18 -0.74
N GLU A 16 4.80 9.92 -0.48
CA GLU A 16 6.13 9.33 -0.46
C GLU A 16 6.27 8.28 0.65
N ASP A 17 5.72 8.57 1.82
CA ASP A 17 5.71 7.63 2.94
C ASP A 17 4.93 6.36 2.59
N LEU A 18 3.80 6.52 1.92
CA LEU A 18 2.98 5.40 1.47
C LEU A 18 3.75 4.51 0.49
N LEU A 19 4.50 5.09 -0.44
CA LEU A 19 5.32 4.33 -1.37
C LEU A 19 6.49 3.66 -0.67
N GLU A 20 7.18 4.36 0.23
CA GLU A 20 8.30 3.81 0.97
C GLU A 20 7.91 2.64 1.86
N SER A 21 6.73 2.69 2.46
CA SER A 21 6.26 1.67 3.40
C SER A 21 5.52 0.52 2.74
N HIS A 22 5.32 0.57 1.42
CA HIS A 22 4.48 -0.42 0.72
C HIS A 22 4.91 -1.87 0.96
N HIS A 23 6.20 -2.16 0.80
CA HIS A 23 6.71 -3.53 0.99
C HIS A 23 6.60 -3.98 2.44
N THR A 24 6.84 -3.06 3.38
CA THR A 24 6.66 -3.33 4.81
C THR A 24 5.19 -3.62 5.11
N ASN A 25 4.27 -2.85 4.53
CA ASN A 25 2.83 -3.06 4.71
C ASN A 25 2.39 -4.42 4.15
N LEU A 26 2.91 -4.82 3.00
CA LEU A 26 2.64 -6.15 2.44
C LEU A 26 3.15 -7.26 3.36
N ALA A 27 4.36 -7.10 3.88
CA ALA A 27 4.94 -8.07 4.82
C ALA A 27 4.11 -8.17 6.10
N ASP A 28 3.66 -7.05 6.63
CA ASP A 28 2.81 -7.01 7.82
C ASP A 28 1.50 -7.75 7.62
N LEU A 29 0.86 -7.57 6.46
CA LEU A 29 -0.38 -8.29 6.13
C LEU A 29 -0.14 -9.80 6.12
N ARG A 30 0.96 -10.23 5.52
CA ARG A 30 1.32 -11.65 5.47
C ARG A 30 1.56 -12.21 6.87
N ILE A 31 2.29 -11.48 7.71
CA ILE A 31 2.58 -11.88 9.09
C ILE A 31 1.29 -11.99 9.91
N GLN A 32 0.39 -11.02 9.78
CA GLN A 32 -0.90 -11.05 10.48
C GLN A 32 -1.72 -12.27 10.06
N LYS A 33 -1.72 -12.58 8.77
CA LYS A 33 -2.42 -13.73 8.22
C LYS A 33 -1.81 -15.04 8.73
N GLU A 34 -0.50 -15.15 8.74
CA GLU A 34 0.22 -16.32 9.24
C GLU A 34 -0.03 -16.53 10.75
N ASN A 35 0.00 -15.45 11.52
CA ASN A 35 -0.27 -15.51 12.96
C ASN A 35 -1.70 -15.94 13.24
N ALA A 36 -2.66 -15.44 12.47
CA ALA A 36 -4.06 -15.84 12.60
C ALA A 36 -4.23 -17.33 12.28
N MET A 37 -3.59 -17.80 11.21
CA MET A 37 -3.64 -19.20 10.81
C MET A 37 -3.02 -20.10 11.87
N PHE A 38 -1.89 -19.67 12.45
CA PHE A 38 -1.25 -20.41 13.54
C PHE A 38 -2.21 -20.58 14.74
N ARG A 39 -2.88 -19.50 15.14
CA ARG A 39 -3.82 -19.55 16.26
C ARG A 39 -5.00 -20.47 15.97
N ILE A 40 -5.49 -20.47 14.73
CA ILE A 40 -6.58 -21.36 14.30
C ILE A 40 -6.15 -22.82 14.46
N LYS A 41 -4.94 -23.15 14.03
CA LYS A 41 -4.43 -24.53 14.11
C LYS A 41 -4.16 -24.98 15.53
N GLU A 42 -3.67 -24.06 16.39
CA GLU A 42 -3.35 -24.39 17.78
C GLU A 42 -4.61 -24.56 18.64
N SER A 43 -5.64 -23.76 18.42
CA SER A 43 -6.84 -23.78 19.26
C SER A 43 -8.08 -23.51 18.41
N PRO A 44 -8.45 -24.45 17.51
CA PRO A 44 -9.56 -24.21 16.58
C PRO A 44 -10.90 -23.98 17.28
N SER A 45 -11.20 -24.75 18.31
CA SER A 45 -12.46 -24.61 19.04
C SER A 45 -12.57 -23.27 19.76
N LEU A 46 -11.50 -22.84 20.39
CA LEU A 46 -11.47 -21.56 21.10
C LEU A 46 -11.61 -20.39 20.16
N ILE A 47 -10.94 -20.44 19.02
CA ILE A 47 -11.03 -19.40 18.00
C ILE A 47 -12.44 -19.34 17.42
N CYS A 48 -13.03 -20.49 17.08
CA CYS A 48 -14.39 -20.52 16.56
C CYS A 48 -15.40 -19.96 17.56
N GLU A 49 -15.26 -20.31 18.84
CA GLU A 49 -16.11 -19.77 19.89
C GLU A 49 -15.99 -18.25 20.00
N ARG A 50 -14.76 -17.73 19.99
CA ARG A 50 -14.50 -16.29 20.11
C ARG A 50 -15.15 -15.49 18.96
N TYR A 51 -15.14 -16.02 17.74
CA TYR A 51 -15.64 -15.33 16.57
C TYR A 51 -17.03 -15.78 16.14
N GLY A 52 -17.70 -16.63 16.95
CA GLY A 52 -19.05 -17.09 16.66
C GLY A 52 -19.15 -17.99 15.44
N LEU A 53 -18.10 -18.77 15.18
CA LEU A 53 -18.01 -19.65 14.01
C LEU A 53 -18.22 -21.10 14.40
N GLN A 54 -18.61 -21.94 13.43
CA GLN A 54 -18.76 -23.36 13.66
C GLN A 54 -17.41 -24.07 13.55
N ALA A 55 -17.17 -25.01 14.46
CA ALA A 55 -15.91 -25.74 14.51
C ALA A 55 -15.71 -26.68 13.32
N THR A 56 -16.76 -26.92 12.53
CA THR A 56 -16.70 -27.78 11.34
C THR A 56 -16.20 -27.04 10.09
N GLU A 57 -16.08 -25.71 10.14
CA GLU A 57 -15.56 -24.96 9.02
C GLU A 57 -14.08 -25.23 8.84
N ASP A 58 -13.60 -25.19 7.59
CA ASP A 58 -12.18 -25.39 7.35
C ASP A 58 -11.36 -24.16 7.78
N ALA A 59 -10.06 -24.36 7.96
CA ALA A 59 -9.17 -23.31 8.45
C ALA A 59 -9.16 -22.06 7.56
N GLY A 60 -9.30 -22.26 6.26
CA GLY A 60 -9.34 -21.13 5.32
C GLY A 60 -10.57 -20.27 5.49
N GLU A 61 -11.72 -20.87 5.69
CA GLU A 61 -12.97 -20.15 5.94
C GLU A 61 -12.94 -19.41 7.27
N ILE A 62 -12.40 -20.04 8.31
CA ILE A 62 -12.23 -19.41 9.63
C ILE A 62 -11.31 -18.21 9.50
N LEU A 63 -10.20 -18.36 8.78
CA LEU A 63 -9.24 -17.27 8.54
C LEU A 63 -9.91 -16.09 7.85
N GLN A 64 -10.68 -16.35 6.79
CA GLN A 64 -11.39 -15.31 6.06
C GLN A 64 -12.38 -14.56 6.97
N ALA A 65 -13.10 -15.28 7.81
CA ALA A 65 -14.04 -14.66 8.73
C ALA A 65 -13.33 -13.76 9.74
N ILE A 66 -12.19 -14.22 10.28
CA ILE A 66 -11.40 -13.43 11.22
C ILE A 66 -10.87 -12.16 10.57
N LEU A 67 -10.27 -12.28 9.39
CA LEU A 67 -9.67 -11.14 8.69
C LEU A 67 -10.74 -10.15 8.21
N SER A 68 -11.89 -10.65 7.77
CA SER A 68 -13.00 -9.79 7.33
C SER A 68 -13.57 -8.96 8.47
N ASN A 69 -13.45 -9.43 9.70
CA ASN A 69 -13.96 -8.73 10.88
C ASN A 69 -12.89 -7.90 11.60
N ASP A 70 -11.68 -7.84 11.06
CA ASP A 70 -10.59 -7.02 11.61
C ASP A 70 -10.50 -5.71 10.82
N PRO A 71 -11.00 -4.58 11.37
CA PRO A 71 -11.01 -3.32 10.64
C PRO A 71 -9.61 -2.78 10.34
N LEU A 72 -8.64 -3.03 11.20
CA LEU A 72 -7.26 -2.57 10.96
C LEU A 72 -6.62 -3.35 9.83
N TYR A 73 -6.81 -4.67 9.81
CA TYR A 73 -6.32 -5.51 8.71
C TYR A 73 -6.95 -5.10 7.39
N GLN A 74 -8.27 -4.89 7.36
CA GLN A 74 -8.98 -4.51 6.15
C GLN A 74 -8.55 -3.13 5.63
N ARG A 75 -8.31 -2.18 6.53
CA ARG A 75 -7.81 -0.86 6.15
C ARG A 75 -6.42 -0.95 5.51
N GLN A 76 -5.53 -1.69 6.11
CA GLN A 76 -4.18 -1.89 5.59
C GLN A 76 -4.20 -2.62 4.25
N LYS A 77 -5.06 -3.64 4.13
CA LYS A 77 -5.24 -4.39 2.90
C LYS A 77 -5.73 -3.48 1.76
N THR A 78 -6.76 -2.67 2.02
CA THR A 78 -7.28 -1.72 1.04
C THR A 78 -6.20 -0.74 0.59
N ARG A 79 -5.43 -0.23 1.53
CA ARG A 79 -4.34 0.70 1.24
C ARG A 79 -3.28 0.06 0.32
N THR A 80 -2.87 -1.16 0.63
CA THR A 80 -1.87 -1.86 -0.20
C THR A 80 -2.44 -2.20 -1.58
N GLU A 81 -3.70 -2.56 -1.68
CA GLU A 81 -4.35 -2.85 -2.97
C GLU A 81 -4.40 -1.60 -3.87
N ILE A 82 -4.69 -0.44 -3.27
CA ILE A 82 -4.71 0.82 -4.02
C ILE A 82 -3.30 1.16 -4.53
N VAL A 83 -2.29 1.01 -3.68
CA VAL A 83 -0.89 1.26 -4.09
C VAL A 83 -0.47 0.28 -5.20
N GLU A 84 -0.82 -1.01 -5.07
CA GLU A 84 -0.51 -1.99 -6.12
C GLU A 84 -1.16 -1.61 -7.45
N ALA A 85 -2.42 -1.20 -7.41
CA ALA A 85 -3.12 -0.76 -8.62
C ALA A 85 -2.45 0.48 -9.24
N PHE A 86 -2.00 1.41 -8.39
CA PHE A 86 -1.26 2.58 -8.86
C PHE A 86 0.06 2.16 -9.53
N LEU A 87 0.81 1.25 -8.91
CA LEU A 87 2.08 0.78 -9.46
C LEU A 87 1.88 0.10 -10.81
N ASP A 88 0.80 -0.65 -10.97
CA ASP A 88 0.47 -1.30 -12.24
C ASP A 88 0.14 -0.29 -13.34
N ALA A 89 -0.30 0.90 -12.98
CA ALA A 89 -0.65 1.96 -13.92
C ALA A 89 0.54 2.81 -14.36
N LEU A 90 1.72 2.58 -13.77
CA LEU A 90 2.92 3.37 -14.06
C LEU A 90 3.56 2.96 -15.38
N THR A 91 4.18 3.94 -16.04
CA THR A 91 5.07 3.66 -17.17
C THR A 91 6.33 2.95 -16.67
N THR A 92 7.09 2.37 -17.57
CA THR A 92 8.35 1.69 -17.22
C THR A 92 9.31 2.66 -16.50
N GLU A 93 9.41 3.88 -16.97
CA GLU A 93 10.30 4.89 -16.34
C GLU A 93 9.80 5.29 -14.95
N GLU A 94 8.50 5.50 -14.81
CA GLU A 94 7.91 5.83 -13.51
C GLU A 94 8.09 4.68 -12.51
N ALA A 95 7.88 3.46 -12.94
CA ALA A 95 8.09 2.28 -12.10
C ALA A 95 9.55 2.17 -11.67
N LYS A 96 10.49 2.47 -12.57
CA LYS A 96 11.92 2.48 -12.25
C LYS A 96 12.25 3.52 -11.20
N LEU A 97 11.66 4.72 -11.32
CA LEU A 97 11.83 5.79 -10.35
C LEU A 97 11.35 5.38 -8.96
N VAL A 98 10.14 4.80 -8.89
CA VAL A 98 9.59 4.32 -7.61
C VAL A 98 10.49 3.26 -6.99
N LYS A 99 10.92 2.30 -7.79
CA LYS A 99 11.78 1.21 -7.33
C LYS A 99 13.08 1.75 -6.75
N MET A 100 13.76 2.61 -7.47
CA MET A 100 15.06 3.13 -7.05
C MET A 100 14.95 4.03 -5.82
N ARG A 101 14.01 4.97 -5.85
CA ARG A 101 13.91 5.96 -4.78
C ARG A 101 13.19 5.45 -3.55
N TYR A 102 12.05 4.81 -3.72
CA TYR A 102 11.18 4.47 -2.60
C TYR A 102 11.38 3.04 -2.10
N PHE A 103 11.61 2.09 -2.98
CA PHE A 103 11.79 0.70 -2.56
C PHE A 103 13.24 0.40 -2.18
N MET A 104 14.20 0.85 -2.99
CA MET A 104 15.62 0.65 -2.71
C MET A 104 16.22 1.78 -1.88
N ARG A 105 15.47 2.86 -1.69
CA ARG A 105 15.85 4.02 -0.87
C ARG A 105 17.17 4.65 -1.29
N ARG A 106 17.41 4.74 -2.60
CA ARG A 106 18.61 5.37 -3.14
C ARG A 106 18.51 6.88 -3.02
N GLN A 107 19.66 7.53 -2.91
CA GLN A 107 19.72 8.99 -2.86
C GLN A 107 19.33 9.58 -4.20
N TRP A 108 18.80 10.79 -4.17
CA TRP A 108 18.39 11.47 -5.39
C TRP A 108 19.55 11.66 -6.37
N SER A 109 20.79 11.85 -5.89
CA SER A 109 21.96 11.93 -6.75
C SER A 109 22.19 10.67 -7.57
N GLU A 110 21.97 9.50 -6.97
CA GLU A 110 22.10 8.22 -7.66
C GLU A 110 20.99 8.01 -8.67
N VAL A 111 19.75 8.38 -8.29
CA VAL A 111 18.59 8.29 -9.17
C VAL A 111 18.77 9.20 -10.38
N ALA A 112 19.19 10.44 -10.15
CA ALA A 112 19.43 11.41 -11.23
C ALA A 112 20.47 10.89 -12.21
N LYS A 113 21.54 10.30 -11.71
CA LYS A 113 22.60 9.74 -12.55
C LYS A 113 22.06 8.62 -13.44
N GLU A 114 21.24 7.74 -12.88
CA GLU A 114 20.65 6.63 -13.63
C GLU A 114 19.71 7.10 -14.73
N PHE A 115 19.03 8.24 -14.53
CA PHE A 115 18.13 8.84 -15.52
C PHE A 115 18.82 9.84 -16.43
N ASN A 116 20.11 10.05 -16.28
CA ASN A 116 20.89 11.04 -17.03
C ASN A 116 20.31 12.44 -16.90
N LEU A 117 19.88 12.80 -15.69
CA LEU A 117 19.31 14.11 -15.38
C LEU A 117 20.06 14.72 -14.20
N SER A 118 19.94 16.04 -14.05
CA SER A 118 20.43 16.70 -12.83
C SER A 118 19.53 16.35 -11.65
N VAL A 119 20.05 16.50 -10.44
CA VAL A 119 19.23 16.29 -9.21
C VAL A 119 18.01 17.22 -9.22
N SER A 120 18.21 18.47 -9.63
CA SER A 120 17.11 19.43 -9.73
C SER A 120 16.04 18.98 -10.71
N ALA A 121 16.43 18.48 -11.89
CA ALA A 121 15.49 18.01 -12.90
C ALA A 121 14.71 16.79 -12.42
N ILE A 122 15.39 15.82 -11.79
CA ILE A 122 14.73 14.61 -11.31
C ILE A 122 13.70 14.94 -10.22
N LYS A 123 14.05 15.81 -9.28
CA LYS A 123 13.15 16.21 -8.19
C LYS A 123 11.99 17.07 -8.66
N LYS A 124 12.25 18.08 -9.50
CA LYS A 124 11.23 19.05 -9.91
C LYS A 124 10.31 18.53 -11.01
N ARG A 125 10.83 17.72 -11.92
CA ARG A 125 10.04 17.23 -13.05
C ARG A 125 9.50 15.84 -12.82
N ARG A 126 10.38 14.88 -12.58
CA ARG A 126 9.97 13.47 -12.49
C ARG A 126 9.25 13.16 -11.19
N ARG A 127 9.82 13.62 -10.08
CA ARG A 127 9.22 13.41 -8.76
C ARG A 127 7.85 14.09 -8.67
N GLU A 128 7.77 15.36 -9.05
CA GLU A 128 6.51 16.11 -8.95
C GLU A 128 5.43 15.51 -9.84
N ALA A 129 5.77 15.12 -11.07
CA ALA A 129 4.83 14.48 -11.97
C ALA A 129 4.32 13.15 -11.42
N LEU A 130 5.22 12.35 -10.83
CA LEU A 130 4.86 11.08 -10.22
C LEU A 130 3.93 11.29 -9.02
N LEU A 131 4.24 12.22 -8.15
CA LEU A 131 3.44 12.50 -6.96
C LEU A 131 2.07 13.08 -7.33
N ASP A 132 1.99 13.91 -8.36
CA ASP A 132 0.71 14.41 -8.84
C ASP A 132 -0.15 13.30 -9.43
N LYS A 133 0.45 12.37 -10.17
CA LYS A 133 -0.24 11.21 -10.70
C LYS A 133 -0.76 10.33 -9.56
N ALA A 134 0.07 10.09 -8.55
CA ALA A 134 -0.31 9.32 -7.37
C ALA A 134 -1.44 9.99 -6.61
N ARG A 135 -1.37 11.30 -6.42
CA ARG A 135 -2.41 12.05 -5.72
C ARG A 135 -3.76 11.89 -6.40
N ARG A 136 -3.80 12.06 -7.70
CA ARG A 136 -5.04 11.91 -8.47
C ARG A 136 -5.56 10.48 -8.39
N PHE A 137 -4.66 9.51 -8.54
CA PHE A 137 -5.04 8.09 -8.49
C PHE A 137 -5.60 7.70 -7.12
N LEU A 138 -4.93 8.13 -6.04
CA LEU A 138 -5.36 7.79 -4.68
C LEU A 138 -6.69 8.44 -4.31
N LEU A 139 -6.96 9.62 -4.83
CA LEU A 139 -8.22 10.31 -4.56
C LEU A 139 -9.40 9.76 -5.37
N THR A 140 -9.14 9.27 -6.58
CA THR A 140 -10.19 8.82 -7.49
C THR A 140 -10.23 7.31 -7.67
N GLY A 141 -9.16 6.60 -7.32
CA GLY A 141 -9.00 5.18 -7.59
C GLY A 141 -8.79 4.87 -9.07
N LYS A 142 -8.56 5.90 -9.90
CA LYS A 142 -8.42 5.74 -11.34
C LYS A 142 -7.23 6.53 -11.86
N GLU A 143 -6.65 6.05 -12.96
CA GLU A 143 -5.66 6.80 -13.67
C GLU A 143 -6.32 7.99 -14.38
N SER A 144 -5.69 9.15 -14.26
CA SER A 144 -6.15 10.35 -14.94
C SER A 144 -5.80 10.24 -16.42
N SER A 145 -6.79 10.30 -17.27
CA SER A 145 -6.58 10.32 -18.71
C SER A 145 -6.11 11.70 -19.17
#